data_a819aa3131ba6dc8d0633e656f37a4a4
#
_entry.id   a819aa3131ba6dc8d0633e656f37a4a4
#
_cell.length_a   1.000
_cell.length_b   1.000
_cell.length_c   1.000
_cell.angle_alpha   90.00
_cell.angle_beta   90.00
_cell.angle_gamma   90.00
#
_symmetry.space_group_name_H-M   'P 1'
#
loop_
_entity.id
_entity.type
_entity.pdbx_description
1 polymer ?
#
loop_
_entity_poly.entity_id
_entity_poly.type
_entity_poly.pdbx_seq_one_letter_code
_entity_poly.pdbx_strand_id
1 'polypeptide(L)'
;MDVLAHLTQAWLTLRELAYNALHSDWLSVVSKFFPFVLLFELPVQAVVMIGGMRYYFARRRADAIPQVPYCPKITCIITCYSEGADVRKTIVSLTEQLYAGHIEMLALVDGAHQNRATADALYSLIAYVNARANRRLEVVPKIQRGGRVSSLNQGLALAKGEIICALDGDTS
;
A
#
# COMPACT_ATOMS: atom_id res chain seq x y z
N MET A 1 -42.32 1.84 10.29
CA MET A 1 -42.68 0.45 10.49
C MET A 1 -41.97 -0.34 9.38
N ASP A 2 -41.07 -1.28 9.48
CA ASP A 2 -40.62 -2.08 10.60
C ASP A 2 -39.18 -2.59 10.32
N VAL A 3 -38.21 -1.74 10.18
CA VAL A 3 -36.79 -2.18 10.02
C VAL A 3 -36.36 -2.95 11.26
N LEU A 4 -36.81 -2.53 12.44
CA LEU A 4 -36.52 -3.21 13.71
C LEU A 4 -37.17 -4.62 13.77
N ALA A 5 -38.38 -4.78 13.24
CA ALA A 5 -39.07 -6.09 13.19
C ALA A 5 -38.34 -7.05 12.24
N HIS A 6 -37.86 -6.56 11.08
CA HIS A 6 -37.08 -7.37 10.15
C HIS A 6 -35.71 -7.76 10.71
N LEU A 7 -35.05 -6.86 11.45
CA LEU A 7 -33.77 -7.14 12.11
C LEU A 7 -33.90 -8.15 13.23
N THR A 8 -34.96 -8.04 14.06
CA THR A 8 -35.25 -9.03 15.11
C THR A 8 -35.58 -10.39 14.53
N GLN A 9 -36.34 -10.44 13.45
CA GLN A 9 -36.69 -11.70 12.79
C GLN A 9 -35.46 -12.34 12.11
N ALA A 10 -34.62 -11.57 11.48
CA ALA A 10 -33.35 -12.05 10.93
C ALA A 10 -32.40 -12.58 12.00
N TRP A 11 -32.34 -11.91 13.17
CA TRP A 11 -31.55 -12.36 14.30
C TRP A 11 -32.08 -13.70 14.90
N LEU A 12 -33.42 -13.86 15.03
CA LEU A 12 -34.01 -15.09 15.52
C LEU A 12 -33.77 -16.26 14.56
N THR A 13 -33.89 -16.05 13.25
CA THR A 13 -33.58 -17.06 12.23
C THR A 13 -32.10 -17.44 12.23
N LEU A 14 -31.20 -16.51 12.38
CA LEU A 14 -29.75 -16.77 12.49
C LEU A 14 -29.43 -17.58 13.77
N ARG A 15 -30.08 -17.25 14.89
CA ARG A 15 -29.90 -17.98 16.14
C ARG A 15 -30.41 -19.41 16.05
N GLU A 16 -31.58 -19.64 15.44
CA GLU A 16 -32.12 -20.97 15.22
C GLU A 16 -31.27 -21.81 14.26
N LEU A 17 -30.76 -21.20 13.19
CA LEU A 17 -29.83 -21.85 12.26
C LEU A 17 -28.53 -22.26 12.98
N ALA A 18 -27.97 -21.37 13.78
CA ALA A 18 -26.78 -21.67 14.57
C ALA A 18 -27.03 -22.77 15.62
N TYR A 19 -28.16 -22.71 16.32
CA TYR A 19 -28.54 -23.74 17.30
C TYR A 19 -28.71 -25.09 16.64
N ASN A 20 -29.43 -25.16 15.52
CA ASN A 20 -29.66 -26.42 14.78
C ASN A 20 -28.36 -26.96 14.16
N ALA A 21 -27.45 -26.07 13.72
CA ALA A 21 -26.15 -26.49 13.21
C ALA A 21 -25.25 -27.08 14.32
N LEU A 22 -25.28 -26.50 15.53
CA LEU A 22 -24.50 -26.97 16.68
C LEU A 22 -25.04 -28.27 17.29
N HIS A 23 -26.36 -28.53 17.18
CA HIS A 23 -27.02 -29.72 17.75
C HIS A 23 -27.36 -30.79 16.70
N SER A 24 -27.07 -30.53 15.41
CA SER A 24 -27.18 -31.53 14.37
C SER A 24 -26.00 -32.51 14.44
N ASP A 25 -26.26 -33.76 14.06
CA ASP A 25 -25.23 -34.78 13.89
C ASP A 25 -24.07 -34.18 13.05
N TRP A 26 -22.85 -34.19 13.57
CA TRP A 26 -21.68 -33.58 12.92
C TRP A 26 -21.51 -34.06 11.46
N LEU A 27 -21.87 -35.29 11.16
CA LEU A 27 -21.94 -35.85 9.81
C LEU A 27 -22.90 -35.08 8.89
N SER A 28 -24.03 -34.63 9.39
CA SER A 28 -24.98 -33.81 8.63
C SER A 28 -24.41 -32.43 8.31
N VAL A 29 -23.68 -31.82 9.25
CA VAL A 29 -23.01 -30.55 9.04
C VAL A 29 -21.90 -30.70 7.99
N VAL A 30 -21.04 -31.68 8.14
CA VAL A 30 -19.96 -31.97 7.19
C VAL A 30 -20.53 -32.22 5.79
N SER A 31 -21.59 -33.07 5.68
CA SER A 31 -22.22 -33.39 4.40
C SER A 31 -22.80 -32.16 3.70
N LYS A 32 -23.35 -31.19 4.43
CA LYS A 32 -23.89 -29.93 3.87
C LYS A 32 -22.81 -28.97 3.41
N PHE A 33 -21.69 -28.90 4.13
CA PHE A 33 -20.60 -27.98 3.81
C PHE A 33 -19.54 -28.56 2.86
N PHE A 34 -19.47 -29.91 2.76
CA PHE A 34 -18.49 -30.60 1.94
C PHE A 34 -18.49 -30.17 0.45
N PRO A 35 -19.63 -30.02 -0.23
CA PRO A 35 -19.65 -29.54 -1.61
C PRO A 35 -19.06 -28.12 -1.76
N PHE A 36 -19.31 -27.25 -0.76
CA PHE A 36 -18.75 -25.90 -0.74
C PHE A 36 -17.22 -25.92 -0.60
N VAL A 37 -16.72 -26.74 0.35
CA VAL A 37 -15.27 -26.90 0.55
C VAL A 37 -14.61 -27.47 -0.69
N LEU A 38 -15.21 -28.49 -1.32
CA LEU A 38 -14.67 -29.09 -2.55
C LEU A 38 -14.63 -28.11 -3.73
N LEU A 39 -15.69 -27.34 -3.92
CA LEU A 39 -15.84 -26.50 -5.10
C LEU A 39 -15.14 -25.14 -4.99
N PHE A 40 -14.99 -24.61 -3.77
CA PHE A 40 -14.44 -23.27 -3.56
C PHE A 40 -13.13 -23.28 -2.78
N GLU A 41 -13.10 -23.94 -1.62
CA GLU A 41 -11.94 -23.87 -0.72
C GLU A 41 -10.75 -24.65 -1.29
N LEU A 42 -10.94 -25.88 -1.73
CA LEU A 42 -9.84 -26.70 -2.27
C LEU A 42 -9.19 -26.10 -3.53
N PRO A 43 -9.94 -25.60 -4.51
CA PRO A 43 -9.32 -24.92 -5.67
C PRO A 43 -8.52 -23.69 -5.28
N VAL A 44 -9.03 -22.87 -4.35
CA VAL A 44 -8.31 -21.68 -3.85
C VAL A 44 -7.02 -22.09 -3.16
N GLN A 45 -7.07 -23.06 -2.26
CA GLN A 45 -5.89 -23.59 -1.57
C GLN A 45 -4.87 -24.20 -2.55
N ALA A 46 -5.33 -24.91 -3.58
CA ALA A 46 -4.47 -25.45 -4.61
C ALA A 46 -3.73 -24.35 -5.38
N VAL A 47 -4.42 -23.28 -5.77
CA VAL A 47 -3.81 -22.14 -6.45
C VAL A 47 -2.77 -21.44 -5.56
N VAL A 48 -3.10 -21.22 -4.30
CA VAL A 48 -2.17 -20.62 -3.33
C VAL A 48 -0.92 -21.50 -3.13
N MET A 49 -1.12 -22.80 -2.97
CA MET A 49 -0.02 -23.77 -2.82
C MET A 49 0.90 -23.81 -4.04
N ILE A 50 0.32 -23.90 -5.24
CA ILE A 50 1.07 -23.90 -6.49
C ILE A 50 1.83 -22.58 -6.66
N GLY A 51 1.18 -21.46 -6.38
CA GLY A 51 1.81 -20.13 -6.40
C GLY A 51 2.99 -20.03 -5.43
N GLY A 52 2.80 -20.48 -4.20
CA GLY A 52 3.85 -20.52 -3.17
C GLY A 52 5.04 -21.41 -3.55
N MET A 53 4.78 -22.61 -4.08
CA MET A 53 5.83 -23.50 -4.58
C MET A 53 6.59 -22.88 -5.76
N ARG A 54 5.88 -22.32 -6.73
CA ARG A 54 6.53 -21.64 -7.87
C ARG A 54 7.42 -20.49 -7.41
N TYR A 55 6.94 -19.65 -6.48
CA TYR A 55 7.72 -18.56 -5.90
C TYR A 55 8.95 -19.08 -5.16
N TYR A 56 8.81 -20.11 -4.33
CA TYR A 56 9.93 -20.70 -3.59
C TYR A 56 11.02 -21.23 -4.51
N PHE A 57 10.65 -21.98 -5.55
CA PHE A 57 11.64 -22.51 -6.51
C PHE A 57 12.25 -21.41 -7.39
N ALA A 58 11.46 -20.39 -7.79
CA ALA A 58 11.97 -19.25 -8.53
C ALA A 58 13.00 -18.48 -7.71
N ARG A 59 12.71 -18.23 -6.42
CA ARG A 59 13.64 -17.55 -5.50
C ARG A 59 14.93 -18.33 -5.32
N ARG A 60 14.88 -19.64 -5.10
CA ARG A 60 16.10 -20.48 -5.00
C ARG A 60 16.95 -20.44 -6.26
N ARG A 61 16.34 -20.37 -7.44
CA ARG A 61 17.07 -20.22 -8.70
C ARG A 61 17.69 -18.84 -8.83
N ALA A 62 16.98 -17.80 -8.42
CA ALA A 62 17.47 -16.43 -8.43
C ALA A 62 18.68 -16.24 -7.48
N ASP A 63 18.64 -16.85 -6.29
CA ASP A 63 19.74 -16.81 -5.33
C ASP A 63 21.00 -17.51 -5.84
N ALA A 64 20.88 -18.43 -6.79
CA ALA A 64 22.01 -19.14 -7.41
C ALA A 64 22.67 -18.35 -8.57
N ILE A 65 22.06 -17.25 -9.04
CA ILE A 65 22.61 -16.38 -10.08
C ILE A 65 23.52 -15.35 -9.41
N PRO A 66 24.79 -15.16 -9.83
CA PRO A 66 25.63 -14.10 -9.31
C PRO A 66 24.93 -12.75 -9.45
N GLN A 67 24.65 -12.13 -8.31
CA GLN A 67 23.99 -10.83 -8.27
C GLN A 67 25.01 -9.76 -8.70
N VAL A 68 24.87 -9.26 -9.91
CA VAL A 68 25.51 -7.99 -10.27
C VAL A 68 24.81 -6.90 -9.46
N PRO A 69 25.56 -6.01 -8.76
CA PRO A 69 24.93 -4.92 -8.02
C PRO A 69 24.13 -4.03 -8.98
N TYR A 70 22.84 -4.27 -9.06
CA TYR A 70 21.93 -3.46 -9.86
C TYR A 70 21.32 -2.40 -8.95
N CYS A 71 21.70 -1.15 -9.15
CA CYS A 71 21.22 -0.01 -8.39
C CYS A 71 20.48 0.97 -9.32
N PRO A 72 19.25 0.65 -9.76
CA PRO A 72 18.47 1.52 -10.64
C PRO A 72 18.16 2.86 -9.98
N LYS A 73 17.95 3.89 -10.77
CA LYS A 73 17.44 5.16 -10.28
C LYS A 73 15.99 4.99 -9.84
N ILE A 74 15.68 5.39 -8.59
CA ILE A 74 14.33 5.31 -8.02
C ILE A 74 13.73 6.70 -7.94
N THR A 75 12.46 6.85 -8.33
CA THR A 75 11.65 8.04 -8.04
C THR A 75 10.58 7.68 -7.02
N CYS A 76 10.62 8.33 -5.85
CA CYS A 76 9.58 8.26 -4.83
C CYS A 76 8.60 9.43 -5.04
N ILE A 77 7.37 9.14 -5.43
CA ILE A 77 6.28 10.12 -5.53
C ILE A 77 5.57 10.17 -4.19
N ILE A 78 5.67 11.31 -3.49
CA ILE A 78 5.13 11.50 -2.15
C ILE A 78 3.94 12.45 -2.26
N THR A 79 2.74 11.92 -1.98
CA THR A 79 1.51 12.72 -2.00
C THR A 79 1.30 13.36 -0.63
N CYS A 80 1.27 14.68 -0.58
CA CYS A 80 1.17 15.45 0.65
C CYS A 80 -0.11 16.28 0.69
N TYR A 81 -0.85 16.15 1.82
CA TYR A 81 -2.03 16.96 2.11
C TYR A 81 -2.25 17.05 3.62
N SER A 82 -1.97 18.21 4.21
CA SER A 82 -2.25 18.48 5.64
C SER A 82 -1.39 17.75 6.69
N GLU A 83 -0.28 17.13 6.30
CA GLU A 83 0.63 16.44 7.25
C GLU A 83 1.44 17.43 8.11
N GLY A 84 1.52 18.70 7.71
CA GLY A 84 2.28 19.72 8.44
C GLY A 84 3.76 19.33 8.58
N ALA A 85 4.25 19.31 9.83
CA ALA A 85 5.64 18.97 10.13
C ALA A 85 5.97 17.47 10.02
N ASP A 86 4.96 16.58 10.08
CA ASP A 86 5.18 15.13 10.09
C ASP A 86 5.76 14.60 8.77
N VAL A 87 5.52 15.29 7.65
CA VAL A 87 6.15 15.00 6.37
C VAL A 87 7.68 14.94 6.43
N ARG A 88 8.30 15.62 7.40
CA ARG A 88 9.75 15.59 7.63
C ARG A 88 10.26 14.19 7.93
N LYS A 89 9.50 13.40 8.70
CA LYS A 89 9.87 12.03 9.08
C LYS A 89 10.01 11.16 7.83
N THR A 90 9.06 11.24 6.92
CA THR A 90 9.07 10.52 5.65
C THR A 90 10.27 10.90 4.79
N ILE A 91 10.54 12.20 4.62
CA ILE A 91 11.68 12.67 3.81
C ILE A 91 13.02 12.26 4.43
N VAL A 92 13.18 12.40 5.75
CA VAL A 92 14.41 12.01 6.45
C VAL A 92 14.62 10.49 6.35
N SER A 93 13.58 9.71 6.60
CA SER A 93 13.63 8.23 6.47
C SER A 93 14.08 7.80 5.06
N LEU A 94 13.52 8.38 4.02
CA LEU A 94 13.92 8.11 2.63
C LEU A 94 15.36 8.57 2.32
N THR A 95 15.78 9.69 2.91
CA THR A 95 17.13 10.23 2.73
C THR A 95 18.17 9.30 3.36
N GLU A 96 17.84 8.67 4.48
CA GLU A 96 18.74 7.81 5.27
C GLU A 96 18.71 6.33 4.83
N GLN A 97 17.91 5.97 3.83
CA GLN A 97 17.87 4.59 3.32
C GLN A 97 19.24 4.10 2.87
N LEU A 98 19.56 2.87 3.27
CA LEU A 98 20.78 2.16 2.86
C LEU A 98 20.66 1.68 1.40
N TYR A 99 20.60 2.62 0.48
CA TYR A 99 20.54 2.34 -0.95
C TYR A 99 21.65 3.10 -1.68
N ALA A 100 22.49 2.35 -2.38
CA ALA A 100 23.64 2.89 -3.09
C ALA A 100 23.26 3.70 -4.34
N GLY A 101 22.11 3.40 -4.95
CA GLY A 101 21.60 4.10 -6.12
C GLY A 101 21.01 5.47 -5.81
N HIS A 102 20.61 6.16 -6.87
CA HIS A 102 20.01 7.49 -6.76
C HIS A 102 18.52 7.41 -6.39
N ILE A 103 18.11 8.15 -5.35
CA ILE A 103 16.70 8.33 -4.96
C ILE A 103 16.29 9.78 -5.25
N GLU A 104 15.37 9.95 -6.17
CA GLU A 104 14.63 11.18 -6.45
C GLU A 104 13.33 11.17 -5.64
N MET A 105 13.10 12.20 -4.85
CA MET A 105 11.88 12.38 -4.06
C MET A 105 11.08 13.53 -4.65
N LEU A 106 9.89 13.25 -5.19
CA LEU A 106 8.95 14.22 -5.70
C LEU A 106 7.83 14.41 -4.66
N ALA A 107 7.89 15.46 -3.87
CA ALA A 107 6.89 15.80 -2.88
C ALA A 107 5.81 16.71 -3.49
N LEU A 108 4.63 16.14 -3.79
CA LEU A 108 3.52 16.88 -4.37
C LEU A 108 2.56 17.36 -3.28
N VAL A 109 2.56 18.68 -3.05
CA VAL A 109 1.69 19.30 -2.05
C VAL A 109 0.36 19.67 -2.70
N ASP A 110 -0.68 18.87 -2.44
CA ASP A 110 -2.02 19.10 -3.01
C ASP A 110 -2.71 20.28 -2.31
N GLY A 111 -3.13 21.30 -3.09
CA GLY A 111 -3.70 22.52 -2.55
C GLY A 111 -2.69 23.30 -1.68
N ALA A 112 -1.51 23.60 -2.19
CA ALA A 112 -0.39 24.21 -1.46
C ALA A 112 -0.76 25.53 -0.73
N HIS A 113 -1.72 26.30 -1.25
CA HIS A 113 -2.21 27.51 -0.59
C HIS A 113 -2.86 27.23 0.78
N GLN A 114 -3.53 26.09 0.91
CA GLN A 114 -4.20 25.66 2.14
C GLN A 114 -3.23 24.87 3.05
N ASN A 115 -2.18 24.29 2.48
CA ASN A 115 -1.22 23.39 3.14
C ASN A 115 0.18 24.02 3.25
N ARG A 116 0.26 25.30 3.59
CA ARG A 116 1.52 26.05 3.70
C ARG A 116 2.50 25.41 4.69
N ALA A 117 2.01 24.96 5.84
CA ALA A 117 2.85 24.33 6.85
C ALA A 117 3.57 23.08 6.31
N THR A 118 2.90 22.26 5.51
CA THR A 118 3.49 21.09 4.84
C THR A 118 4.51 21.52 3.79
N ALA A 119 4.19 22.53 2.98
CA ALA A 119 5.09 23.05 1.96
C ALA A 119 6.37 23.67 2.59
N ASP A 120 6.22 24.49 3.63
CA ASP A 120 7.34 25.13 4.32
C ASP A 120 8.26 24.09 5.00
N ALA A 121 7.65 23.03 5.58
CA ALA A 121 8.40 21.92 6.15
C ALA A 121 9.25 21.22 5.08
N LEU A 122 8.70 20.98 3.89
CA LEU A 122 9.41 20.35 2.77
C LEU A 122 10.51 21.25 2.21
N TYR A 123 10.23 22.54 1.98
CA TYR A 123 11.23 23.49 1.48
C TYR A 123 12.44 23.59 2.43
N SER A 124 12.23 23.53 3.74
CA SER A 124 13.32 23.56 4.71
C SER A 124 14.27 22.35 4.62
N LEU A 125 13.84 21.24 4.02
CA LEU A 125 14.63 20.02 3.89
C LEU A 125 15.41 19.92 2.56
N ILE A 126 15.12 20.77 1.58
CA ILE A 126 15.77 20.70 0.25
C ILE A 126 17.30 20.74 0.37
N ALA A 127 17.83 21.68 1.13
CA ALA A 127 19.28 21.82 1.32
C ALA A 127 19.89 20.60 1.99
N TYR A 128 19.23 20.07 3.03
CA TYR A 128 19.66 18.87 3.76
C TYR A 128 19.71 17.63 2.86
N VAL A 129 18.67 17.39 2.08
CA VAL A 129 18.57 16.23 1.19
C VAL A 129 19.55 16.34 0.04
N ASN A 130 19.58 17.50 -0.64
CA ASN A 130 20.38 17.71 -1.85
C ASN A 130 21.88 17.85 -1.58
N ALA A 131 22.29 17.99 -0.31
CA ALA A 131 23.70 17.90 0.07
C ALA A 131 24.29 16.49 -0.13
N ARG A 132 23.44 15.46 -0.26
CA ARG A 132 23.85 14.07 -0.51
C ARG A 132 23.89 13.79 -2.02
N ALA A 133 25.00 13.26 -2.53
CA ALA A 133 25.24 13.07 -3.97
C ALA A 133 24.18 12.19 -4.68
N ASN A 134 23.58 11.25 -3.97
CA ASN A 134 22.62 10.27 -4.52
C ASN A 134 21.18 10.47 -4.02
N ARG A 135 20.87 11.65 -3.48
CA ARG A 135 19.52 12.03 -3.01
C ARG A 135 19.11 13.34 -3.61
N ARG A 136 17.87 13.45 -4.03
CA ARG A 136 17.30 14.69 -4.57
C ARG A 136 15.87 14.84 -4.09
N LEU A 137 15.56 15.98 -3.51
CA LEU A 137 14.19 16.38 -3.16
C LEU A 137 13.75 17.52 -4.08
N GLU A 138 12.61 17.34 -4.70
CA GLU A 138 11.90 18.36 -5.47
C GLU A 138 10.49 18.52 -4.90
N VAL A 139 10.12 19.73 -4.53
CA VAL A 139 8.80 20.06 -3.99
C VAL A 139 7.95 20.64 -5.12
N VAL A 140 6.82 20.00 -5.39
CA VAL A 140 5.89 20.37 -6.46
C VAL A 140 4.59 20.90 -5.84
N PRO A 141 4.42 22.22 -5.70
CA PRO A 141 3.21 22.81 -5.16
C PRO A 141 2.10 22.78 -6.21
N LYS A 142 0.96 22.18 -5.90
CA LYS A 142 -0.26 22.24 -6.71
C LYS A 142 -1.17 23.35 -6.20
N ILE A 143 -1.58 24.24 -7.09
CA ILE A 143 -2.44 25.37 -6.76
C ILE A 143 -3.85 24.87 -6.38
N GLN A 144 -4.41 23.99 -7.21
CA GLN A 144 -5.73 23.43 -7.00
C GLN A 144 -5.64 22.04 -6.36
N ARG A 145 -6.55 21.78 -5.43
CA ARG A 145 -6.73 20.46 -4.85
C ARG A 145 -7.29 19.51 -5.90
N GLY A 146 -6.55 18.48 -6.23
CA GLY A 146 -6.94 17.45 -7.20
C GLY A 146 -7.05 16.05 -6.62
N GLY A 147 -6.70 15.88 -5.36
CA GLY A 147 -6.65 14.59 -4.67
C GLY A 147 -5.45 13.73 -5.04
N ARG A 148 -5.36 12.58 -4.36
CA ARG A 148 -4.22 11.65 -4.46
C ARG A 148 -3.93 11.18 -5.88
N VAL A 149 -4.95 10.76 -6.63
CA VAL A 149 -4.79 10.25 -8.00
C VAL A 149 -4.21 11.33 -8.93
N SER A 150 -4.72 12.56 -8.84
CA SER A 150 -4.21 13.68 -9.63
C SER A 150 -2.75 14.01 -9.30
N SER A 151 -2.37 13.93 -8.01
CA SER A 151 -1.00 14.14 -7.56
C SER A 151 -0.09 13.02 -8.05
N LEU A 152 -0.50 11.76 -7.95
CA LEU A 152 0.28 10.63 -8.46
C LEU A 152 0.49 10.71 -9.97
N ASN A 153 -0.53 11.07 -10.75
CA ASN A 153 -0.40 11.22 -12.21
C ASN A 153 0.56 12.35 -12.58
N GLN A 154 0.52 13.47 -11.84
CA GLN A 154 1.47 14.57 -12.05
C GLN A 154 2.90 14.14 -11.67
N GLY A 155 3.06 13.46 -10.54
CA GLY A 155 4.35 12.91 -10.13
C GLY A 155 4.91 11.92 -11.14
N LEU A 156 4.06 11.04 -11.69
CA LEU A 156 4.44 10.09 -12.73
C LEU A 156 4.97 10.79 -14.00
N ALA A 157 4.34 11.89 -14.40
CA ALA A 157 4.78 12.66 -15.57
C ALA A 157 6.12 13.37 -15.34
N LEU A 158 6.49 13.65 -14.07
CA LEU A 158 7.76 14.31 -13.70
C LEU A 158 8.87 13.31 -13.35
N ALA A 159 8.52 12.07 -13.06
CA ALA A 159 9.44 11.04 -12.60
C ALA A 159 10.51 10.69 -13.64
N LYS A 160 11.76 10.57 -13.19
CA LYS A 160 12.93 10.25 -14.02
C LYS A 160 13.62 8.94 -13.62
N GLY A 161 13.07 8.24 -12.65
CA GLY A 161 13.58 6.94 -12.19
C GLY A 161 13.12 5.79 -13.07
N GLU A 162 13.88 4.71 -13.04
CA GLU A 162 13.53 3.43 -13.67
C GLU A 162 12.48 2.68 -12.85
N ILE A 163 12.51 2.91 -11.53
CA ILE A 163 11.53 2.36 -10.58
C ILE A 163 10.78 3.53 -9.95
N ILE A 164 9.46 3.39 -9.88
CA ILE A 164 8.59 4.41 -9.28
C ILE A 164 7.93 3.82 -8.05
N CYS A 165 8.09 4.50 -6.92
CA CYS A 165 7.43 4.19 -5.65
C CYS A 165 6.42 5.28 -5.32
N ALA A 166 5.17 4.90 -5.01
CA ALA A 166 4.15 5.83 -4.54
C ALA A 166 4.03 5.73 -3.02
N LEU A 167 4.16 6.86 -2.33
CA LEU A 167 4.14 6.96 -0.87
C LEU A 167 3.17 8.06 -0.43
N ASP A 168 2.65 7.92 0.77
CA ASP A 168 1.89 8.99 1.43
C ASP A 168 2.83 9.83 2.32
N GLY A 169 2.51 11.11 2.53
CA GLY A 169 3.36 12.06 3.23
C GLY A 169 3.60 11.75 4.71
N ASP A 170 2.78 10.88 5.31
CA ASP A 170 2.84 10.43 6.69
C ASP A 170 3.43 9.02 6.86
N THR A 171 3.96 8.42 5.81
CA THR A 171 4.58 7.09 5.84
C THR A 171 5.96 7.15 6.50
N SER A 172 6.15 6.46 7.61
CA SER A 172 7.41 6.42 8.39
C SER A 172 7.82 4.98 8.72
#